data_9ea13cebd6887986aacac13b24388014
#
_entry.id   9ea13cebd6887986aacac13b24388014
#
_cell.length_a   1.000
_cell.length_b   1.000
_cell.length_c   1.000
_cell.angle_alpha   90.00
_cell.angle_beta   90.00
_cell.angle_gamma   90.00
#
_symmetry.space_group_name_H-M   'P 1'
#
loop_
_entity.id
_entity.type
_entity.pdbx_description
1 polymer ?
#
loop_
_entity_poly.entity_id
_entity_poly.type
_entity_poly.pdbx_seq_one_letter_code
_entity_poly.pdbx_strand_id
1 'polypeptide(L)'
;SRKKMKWTKKMKGAGKKAAVTVTALGMVLTAFPPIPAKAAEEFAGQLTSVESVEKGSKDNIVVVKFNGGVTAQLTFLEDGIFRYNVDPSGEFSKYATPKSQAHVGRIQQYSDDSSNYSHPKADISDKDGKITIKSGSVSVEFDKATAKMKVLSGDKVVMEEKEALSISNSATVQTLKKNNGENFYGGGTQNGRFVHTGETINIANESNWTDGGVASPNPFYYTTSGYGVLRNTFADGKYDFGKSEGDT
;
A
#
# COMPACT_ATOMS: atom_id res chain seq x y z
N SER A 1 11.03 47.68 -30.43
CA SER A 1 10.90 47.19 -31.81
C SER A 1 10.54 45.69 -31.77
N ARG A 2 9.25 45.38 -32.02
CA ARG A 2 8.75 44.00 -32.08
C ARG A 2 8.86 43.50 -33.52
N LYS A 3 9.62 42.45 -33.79
CA LYS A 3 9.59 41.73 -35.07
C LYS A 3 8.56 40.59 -35.00
N LYS A 4 7.51 40.72 -35.79
CA LYS A 4 6.53 39.67 -36.08
C LYS A 4 7.13 38.71 -37.11
N MET A 5 7.17 37.42 -36.81
CA MET A 5 7.55 36.37 -37.74
C MET A 5 6.27 35.83 -38.41
N LYS A 6 6.18 35.98 -39.73
CA LYS A 6 5.10 35.44 -40.56
C LYS A 6 5.47 34.02 -40.99
N TRP A 7 4.60 33.08 -40.72
CA TRP A 7 4.67 31.74 -41.30
C TRP A 7 3.83 31.69 -42.56
N THR A 8 4.44 31.44 -43.67
CA THR A 8 3.76 31.15 -44.93
C THR A 8 3.72 29.66 -45.19
N LYS A 9 2.51 29.16 -45.32
CA LYS A 9 2.16 27.78 -45.67
C LYS A 9 2.30 27.62 -47.19
N LYS A 10 3.11 26.67 -47.63
CA LYS A 10 3.17 26.32 -49.07
C LYS A 10 2.81 24.81 -49.19
N MET A 11 1.60 24.56 -49.63
CA MET A 11 1.18 23.27 -50.16
C MET A 11 1.30 23.23 -51.66
N LYS A 12 1.90 22.24 -52.24
CA LYS A 12 1.77 21.66 -53.59
C LYS A 12 2.47 20.31 -53.56
N GLY A 13 1.98 19.27 -54.10
CA GLY A 13 0.92 18.96 -55.04
C GLY A 13 0.83 17.46 -55.27
N ALA A 14 -0.18 17.16 -55.88
CA ALA A 14 -0.73 16.01 -56.59
C ALA A 14 0.08 14.73 -56.81
N GLY A 15 -0.63 13.62 -56.69
CA GLY A 15 -0.23 12.47 -57.49
C GLY A 15 -0.85 11.14 -57.15
N LYS A 16 -1.79 10.75 -57.96
CA LYS A 16 -2.17 9.39 -58.37
C LYS A 16 -3.05 8.56 -57.47
N LYS A 17 -4.30 8.48 -57.88
CA LYS A 17 -5.32 7.52 -57.48
C LYS A 17 -4.94 6.13 -57.99
N ALA A 18 -4.78 5.17 -57.13
CA ALA A 18 -4.89 3.75 -57.45
C ALA A 18 -6.18 3.22 -56.82
N ALA A 19 -7.12 2.84 -57.67
CA ALA A 19 -8.35 2.19 -57.24
C ALA A 19 -8.03 0.74 -56.96
N VAL A 20 -8.18 0.30 -55.70
CA VAL A 20 -8.21 -1.08 -55.36
C VAL A 20 -9.67 -1.46 -55.05
N THR A 21 -10.25 -2.25 -55.93
CA THR A 21 -11.58 -2.84 -55.71
C THR A 21 -11.44 -3.97 -54.70
N VAL A 22 -11.90 -3.73 -53.49
CA VAL A 22 -12.03 -4.81 -52.50
C VAL A 22 -13.46 -5.29 -52.51
N THR A 23 -13.65 -6.50 -52.98
CA THR A 23 -14.93 -7.22 -52.92
C THR A 23 -15.20 -7.56 -51.46
N ALA A 24 -16.13 -6.87 -50.81
CA ALA A 24 -16.56 -7.15 -49.47
C ALA A 24 -17.42 -8.43 -49.42
N LEU A 25 -16.85 -9.53 -48.97
CA LEU A 25 -17.61 -10.68 -48.55
C LEU A 25 -18.24 -10.36 -47.21
N GLY A 26 -19.57 -10.14 -47.18
CA GLY A 26 -20.31 -9.80 -46.00
C GLY A 26 -20.33 -10.95 -44.99
N MET A 27 -19.49 -10.87 -43.95
CA MET A 27 -19.73 -11.60 -42.73
C MET A 27 -20.72 -10.77 -41.88
N VAL A 28 -21.93 -11.32 -41.75
CA VAL A 28 -22.87 -10.83 -40.75
C VAL A 28 -22.33 -11.25 -39.36
N LEU A 29 -21.54 -10.44 -38.76
CA LEU A 29 -21.22 -10.51 -37.33
C LEU A 29 -22.47 -10.11 -36.57
N THR A 30 -23.25 -11.03 -36.07
CA THR A 30 -24.23 -10.77 -35.03
C THR A 30 -23.45 -10.35 -33.79
N ALA A 31 -23.36 -9.04 -33.58
CA ALA A 31 -22.84 -8.47 -32.35
C ALA A 31 -23.84 -8.83 -31.23
N PHE A 32 -23.54 -9.89 -30.46
CA PHE A 32 -24.17 -10.06 -29.17
C PHE A 32 -23.79 -8.82 -28.34
N PRO A 33 -24.76 -8.14 -27.70
CA PRO A 33 -24.41 -7.11 -26.76
C PRO A 33 -23.48 -7.72 -25.72
N PRO A 34 -22.37 -7.05 -25.34
CA PRO A 34 -21.50 -7.56 -24.29
C PRO A 34 -22.38 -7.74 -23.06
N ILE A 35 -22.45 -8.97 -22.55
CA ILE A 35 -23.03 -9.23 -21.25
C ILE A 35 -22.22 -8.38 -20.29
N PRO A 36 -22.83 -7.41 -19.55
CA PRO A 36 -22.07 -6.63 -18.58
C PRO A 36 -21.45 -7.64 -17.63
N ALA A 37 -20.11 -7.70 -17.62
CA ALA A 37 -19.41 -8.46 -16.62
C ALA A 37 -19.87 -7.88 -15.29
N LYS A 38 -20.61 -8.67 -14.51
CA LYS A 38 -20.99 -8.29 -13.14
C LYS A 38 -19.67 -8.02 -12.45
N ALA A 39 -19.43 -6.77 -12.03
CA ALA A 39 -18.25 -6.44 -11.26
C ALA A 39 -18.18 -7.45 -10.12
N ALA A 40 -17.05 -8.14 -10.00
CA ALA A 40 -16.85 -9.05 -8.88
C ALA A 40 -17.07 -8.22 -7.61
N GLU A 41 -17.92 -8.70 -6.72
CA GLU A 41 -18.17 -8.03 -5.45
C GLU A 41 -16.86 -7.99 -4.69
N GLU A 42 -16.33 -6.79 -4.43
CA GLU A 42 -15.07 -6.65 -3.70
C GLU A 42 -15.23 -7.24 -2.30
N PHE A 43 -14.19 -7.94 -1.85
CA PHE A 43 -14.16 -8.51 -0.50
C PHE A 43 -14.37 -7.43 0.55
N ALA A 44 -15.27 -7.67 1.48
CA ALA A 44 -15.45 -6.86 2.67
C ALA A 44 -15.56 -7.79 3.89
N GLY A 45 -14.86 -7.45 4.97
CA GLY A 45 -14.84 -8.21 6.20
C GLY A 45 -13.44 -8.42 6.74
N GLN A 46 -13.32 -9.30 7.71
CA GLN A 46 -12.05 -9.70 8.32
C GLN A 46 -11.44 -10.87 7.55
N LEU A 47 -10.13 -10.85 7.36
CA LEU A 47 -9.40 -12.00 6.82
C LEU A 47 -9.53 -13.18 7.78
N THR A 48 -9.69 -14.39 7.27
CA THR A 48 -9.91 -15.59 8.09
C THR A 48 -8.82 -16.65 7.93
N SER A 49 -8.19 -16.72 6.77
CA SER A 49 -7.16 -17.73 6.48
C SER A 49 -6.24 -17.30 5.35
N VAL A 50 -5.07 -17.91 5.28
CA VAL A 50 -4.16 -17.80 4.13
C VAL A 50 -4.37 -18.98 3.20
N GLU A 51 -4.59 -18.71 1.92
CA GLU A 51 -4.78 -19.73 0.89
C GLU A 51 -3.44 -20.18 0.30
N SER A 52 -2.57 -19.23 -0.05
CA SER A 52 -1.28 -19.51 -0.67
C SER A 52 -0.28 -18.39 -0.46
N VAL A 53 1.00 -18.74 -0.63
CA VAL A 53 2.12 -17.81 -0.70
C VAL A 53 3.00 -18.15 -1.89
N GLU A 54 3.45 -17.17 -2.64
CA GLU A 54 4.30 -17.37 -3.80
C GLU A 54 5.29 -16.22 -3.98
N LYS A 55 6.37 -16.48 -4.70
CA LYS A 55 7.29 -15.44 -5.14
C LYS A 55 6.60 -14.48 -6.10
N GLY A 56 6.87 -13.20 -5.96
CA GLY A 56 6.43 -12.18 -6.89
C GLY A 56 7.30 -12.08 -8.15
N SER A 57 7.17 -10.95 -8.83
CA SER A 57 7.92 -10.68 -10.09
C SER A 57 9.42 -10.49 -9.91
N LYS A 58 9.88 -10.26 -8.70
CA LYS A 58 11.29 -10.06 -8.32
C LYS A 58 11.60 -10.82 -7.02
N ASP A 59 12.86 -11.08 -6.76
CA ASP A 59 13.30 -11.87 -5.60
C ASP A 59 12.99 -11.23 -4.24
N ASN A 60 12.77 -9.92 -4.21
CA ASN A 60 12.38 -9.16 -3.01
C ASN A 60 10.86 -8.98 -2.87
N ILE A 61 10.05 -9.60 -3.71
CA ILE A 61 8.60 -9.48 -3.70
C ILE A 61 7.97 -10.84 -3.40
N VAL A 62 7.02 -10.84 -2.47
CA VAL A 62 6.23 -12.03 -2.11
C VAL A 62 4.76 -11.68 -2.16
N VAL A 63 3.96 -12.60 -2.71
CA VAL A 63 2.52 -12.47 -2.83
C VAL A 63 1.85 -13.47 -1.90
N VAL A 64 0.95 -12.99 -1.06
CA VAL A 64 0.15 -13.80 -0.15
C VAL A 64 -1.32 -13.68 -0.56
N LYS A 65 -1.97 -14.81 -0.80
CA LYS A 65 -3.40 -14.86 -1.11
C LYS A 65 -4.17 -15.29 0.14
N PHE A 66 -5.21 -14.56 0.44
CA PHE A 66 -6.09 -14.83 1.57
C PHE A 66 -7.46 -15.30 1.10
N ASN A 67 -8.25 -15.77 2.05
CA ASN A 67 -9.66 -16.08 1.82
C ASN A 67 -10.39 -14.93 1.13
N GLY A 68 -11.38 -15.26 0.30
CA GLY A 68 -12.19 -14.26 -0.41
C GLY A 68 -11.48 -13.55 -1.56
N GLY A 69 -10.31 -14.03 -1.99
CA GLY A 69 -9.56 -13.49 -3.11
C GLY A 69 -8.71 -12.27 -2.80
N VAL A 70 -8.67 -11.82 -1.54
CA VAL A 70 -7.81 -10.72 -1.10
C VAL A 70 -6.34 -11.11 -1.25
N THR A 71 -5.54 -10.21 -1.77
CA THR A 71 -4.13 -10.43 -2.02
C THR A 71 -3.29 -9.40 -1.31
N ALA A 72 -2.21 -9.83 -0.69
CA ALA A 72 -1.16 -8.95 -0.18
C ALA A 72 0.11 -9.09 -1.01
N GLN A 73 0.82 -7.98 -1.14
CA GLN A 73 2.17 -7.95 -1.70
C GLN A 73 3.12 -7.38 -0.66
N LEU A 74 4.16 -8.15 -0.34
CA LEU A 74 5.28 -7.68 0.48
C LEU A 74 6.44 -7.38 -0.43
N THR A 75 6.95 -6.16 -0.34
CA THR A 75 8.13 -5.71 -1.10
C THR A 75 9.21 -5.30 -0.11
N PHE A 76 10.30 -6.06 -0.07
CA PHE A 76 11.44 -5.75 0.79
C PHE A 76 12.32 -4.74 0.10
N LEU A 77 12.52 -3.58 0.72
CA LEU A 77 13.24 -2.44 0.15
C LEU A 77 14.68 -2.38 0.65
N GLU A 78 14.86 -2.48 1.95
CA GLU A 78 16.14 -2.51 2.64
C GLU A 78 16.09 -3.55 3.77
N ASP A 79 17.25 -3.85 4.37
CA ASP A 79 17.25 -4.63 5.61
C ASP A 79 16.43 -3.92 6.69
N GLY A 80 15.42 -4.61 7.20
CA GLY A 80 14.50 -4.05 8.19
C GLY A 80 13.40 -3.15 7.62
N ILE A 81 13.31 -2.93 6.31
CA ILE A 81 12.28 -2.08 5.70
C ILE A 81 11.52 -2.84 4.62
N PHE A 82 10.23 -3.00 4.82
CA PHE A 82 9.36 -3.60 3.81
C PHE A 82 8.04 -2.84 3.68
N ARG A 83 7.44 -2.96 2.51
CA ARG A 83 6.11 -2.46 2.21
C ARG A 83 5.12 -3.62 2.25
N TYR A 84 4.07 -3.47 3.01
CA TYR A 84 2.93 -4.37 3.05
C TYR A 84 1.74 -3.69 2.38
N ASN A 85 1.33 -4.20 1.23
CA ASN A 85 0.22 -3.67 0.44
C ASN A 85 -0.86 -4.74 0.31
N VAL A 86 -2.08 -4.42 0.65
CA VAL A 86 -3.23 -5.33 0.60
C VAL A 86 -4.28 -4.77 -0.34
N ASP A 87 -4.78 -5.60 -1.23
CA ASP A 87 -5.82 -5.23 -2.18
C ASP A 87 -6.85 -6.36 -2.32
N PRO A 88 -8.16 -6.05 -2.27
CA PRO A 88 -9.22 -7.05 -2.42
C PRO A 88 -9.16 -7.86 -3.72
N SER A 89 -8.63 -7.27 -4.81
CA SER A 89 -8.53 -7.90 -6.12
C SER A 89 -7.10 -8.17 -6.58
N GLY A 90 -6.09 -7.77 -5.82
CA GLY A 90 -4.68 -7.90 -6.18
C GLY A 90 -4.19 -6.88 -7.22
N GLU A 91 -4.90 -5.78 -7.40
CA GLU A 91 -4.55 -4.71 -8.35
C GLU A 91 -3.66 -3.65 -7.69
N PHE A 92 -2.40 -3.96 -7.47
CA PHE A 92 -1.49 -3.08 -6.74
C PHE A 92 -1.08 -1.82 -7.52
N SER A 93 -1.19 -1.82 -8.83
CA SER A 93 -0.84 -0.67 -9.69
C SER A 93 -1.74 0.55 -9.51
N LYS A 94 -2.93 0.38 -8.94
CA LYS A 94 -3.86 1.48 -8.66
C LYS A 94 -3.45 2.35 -7.47
N TYR A 95 -2.55 1.87 -6.64
CA TYR A 95 -2.10 2.62 -5.46
C TYR A 95 -0.96 3.56 -5.81
N ALA A 96 -1.06 4.80 -5.30
CA ALA A 96 -0.01 5.78 -5.43
C ALA A 96 1.28 5.30 -4.76
N THR A 97 2.39 5.63 -5.38
CA THR A 97 3.70 5.37 -4.80
C THR A 97 4.19 6.62 -4.04
N PRO A 98 5.02 6.48 -3.02
CA PRO A 98 5.48 7.60 -2.22
C PRO A 98 6.15 8.71 -3.03
N LYS A 99 6.81 8.37 -4.11
CA LYS A 99 7.55 9.32 -4.94
C LYS A 99 6.68 10.34 -5.63
N SER A 100 5.46 9.95 -6.00
CA SER A 100 4.64 10.75 -6.90
C SER A 100 4.29 12.12 -6.36
N GLN A 101 4.34 12.27 -5.04
CA GLN A 101 3.85 13.46 -4.38
C GLN A 101 4.95 14.20 -3.60
N ALA A 102 6.05 13.56 -3.35
CA ALA A 102 7.21 14.15 -2.68
C ALA A 102 8.11 14.93 -3.67
N HIS A 103 7.50 15.65 -4.57
CA HIS A 103 8.22 16.34 -5.66
C HIS A 103 8.83 17.68 -5.26
N VAL A 104 8.85 18.02 -4.00
CA VAL A 104 9.65 19.13 -3.54
C VAL A 104 11.10 18.72 -3.72
N GLY A 105 11.75 19.26 -4.71
CA GLY A 105 12.98 18.79 -5.33
C GLY A 105 14.15 18.30 -4.47
N ARG A 106 14.09 18.48 -3.15
CA ARG A 106 15.08 17.95 -2.21
C ARG A 106 14.73 16.57 -1.65
N ILE A 107 13.57 16.03 -1.96
CA ILE A 107 13.07 14.77 -1.40
C ILE A 107 13.03 13.66 -2.48
N GLN A 108 13.59 13.87 -3.64
CA GLN A 108 13.69 12.85 -4.69
C GLN A 108 14.40 11.57 -4.23
N GLN A 109 15.29 11.70 -3.26
CA GLN A 109 15.98 10.54 -2.66
C GLN A 109 15.03 9.61 -1.87
N TYR A 110 13.85 10.08 -1.51
CA TYR A 110 12.82 9.29 -0.82
C TYR A 110 11.73 8.81 -1.78
N SER A 111 11.90 9.02 -3.09
CA SER A 111 11.03 8.39 -4.05
C SER A 111 11.19 6.87 -3.92
N ASP A 112 10.12 6.13 -4.11
CA ASP A 112 10.19 4.67 -4.24
C ASP A 112 10.78 4.28 -5.60
N ASP A 113 11.50 5.18 -6.25
CA ASP A 113 12.46 4.83 -7.27
C ASP A 113 13.39 3.80 -6.64
N SER A 114 13.10 2.59 -6.99
CA SER A 114 13.72 1.42 -6.40
C SER A 114 15.23 1.33 -6.59
N SER A 115 15.79 2.19 -7.44
CA SER A 115 17.24 2.25 -7.67
C SER A 115 18.06 2.62 -6.43
N ASN A 116 17.45 3.24 -5.43
CA ASN A 116 18.12 3.68 -4.21
C ASN A 116 18.11 2.65 -3.07
N TYR A 117 17.43 1.52 -3.25
CA TYR A 117 17.29 0.48 -2.24
C TYR A 117 18.07 -0.78 -2.62
N SER A 118 18.52 -1.54 -1.63
CA SER A 118 19.28 -2.78 -1.83
C SER A 118 18.46 -3.96 -2.31
N HIS A 119 17.14 -3.91 -2.12
CA HIS A 119 16.16 -4.96 -2.47
C HIS A 119 16.58 -6.36 -2.01
N PRO A 120 16.75 -6.59 -0.72
CA PRO A 120 17.18 -7.87 -0.21
C PRO A 120 16.20 -8.98 -0.60
N LYS A 121 16.75 -10.12 -1.01
CA LYS A 121 15.97 -11.30 -1.38
C LYS A 121 15.10 -11.75 -0.20
N ALA A 122 13.89 -12.18 -0.49
CA ALA A 122 13.00 -12.81 0.46
C ALA A 122 12.95 -14.32 0.25
N ASP A 123 13.03 -15.09 1.33
CA ASP A 123 12.87 -16.54 1.34
C ASP A 123 11.56 -16.91 2.03
N ILE A 124 10.86 -17.90 1.47
CA ILE A 124 9.54 -18.34 1.93
C ILE A 124 9.66 -19.73 2.55
N SER A 125 9.07 -19.90 3.72
CA SER A 125 8.83 -21.20 4.35
C SER A 125 7.33 -21.33 4.64
N ASP A 126 6.73 -22.43 4.20
CA ASP A 126 5.35 -22.82 4.54
C ASP A 126 5.42 -24.14 5.30
N LYS A 127 5.31 -24.07 6.62
CA LYS A 127 5.52 -25.20 7.48
C LYS A 127 4.70 -25.09 8.78
N ASP A 128 4.13 -26.20 9.21
CA ASP A 128 3.42 -26.32 10.50
C ASP A 128 2.29 -25.29 10.70
N GLY A 129 1.53 -25.02 9.62
CA GLY A 129 0.42 -24.06 9.66
C GLY A 129 0.84 -22.59 9.70
N LYS A 130 2.12 -22.33 9.47
CA LYS A 130 2.70 -20.97 9.49
C LYS A 130 3.47 -20.69 8.21
N ILE A 131 3.27 -19.50 7.64
CA ILE A 131 4.09 -18.97 6.59
C ILE A 131 5.10 -18.01 7.21
N THR A 132 6.38 -18.20 6.89
CA THR A 132 7.46 -17.29 7.27
C THR A 132 8.12 -16.74 6.02
N ILE A 133 8.18 -15.42 5.92
CA ILE A 133 8.83 -14.68 4.85
C ILE A 133 10.00 -13.94 5.47
N LYS A 134 11.23 -14.39 5.17
CA LYS A 134 12.44 -13.83 5.76
C LYS A 134 13.25 -13.04 4.72
N SER A 135 13.65 -11.83 5.09
CA SER A 135 14.54 -10.99 4.30
C SER A 135 15.48 -10.23 5.23
N GLY A 136 16.77 -10.56 5.16
CA GLY A 136 17.77 -9.98 6.07
C GLY A 136 17.44 -10.25 7.54
N SER A 137 17.40 -9.19 8.34
CA SER A 137 17.09 -9.23 9.78
C SER A 137 15.60 -9.31 10.11
N VAL A 138 14.73 -9.13 9.11
CA VAL A 138 13.28 -9.13 9.28
C VAL A 138 12.64 -10.45 8.87
N SER A 139 11.69 -10.91 9.67
CA SER A 139 10.78 -12.00 9.31
C SER A 139 9.33 -11.54 9.46
N VAL A 140 8.53 -11.81 8.45
CA VAL A 140 7.08 -11.61 8.50
C VAL A 140 6.43 -13.00 8.53
N GLU A 141 5.65 -13.25 9.56
CA GLU A 141 4.96 -14.53 9.75
C GLU A 141 3.46 -14.33 9.60
N PHE A 142 2.80 -15.28 8.93
CA PHE A 142 1.34 -15.38 8.90
C PHE A 142 0.92 -16.72 9.50
N ASP A 143 -0.03 -16.68 10.41
CA ASP A 143 -0.76 -17.88 10.81
C ASP A 143 -1.76 -18.24 9.70
N LYS A 144 -1.65 -19.46 9.16
CA LYS A 144 -2.48 -19.87 8.00
C LYS A 144 -3.96 -19.99 8.35
N ALA A 145 -4.27 -20.42 9.57
CA ALA A 145 -5.64 -20.66 10.00
C ALA A 145 -6.39 -19.39 10.37
N THR A 146 -5.67 -18.33 10.76
CA THR A 146 -6.26 -17.08 11.26
C THR A 146 -5.94 -15.85 10.41
N ALA A 147 -5.00 -15.97 9.48
CA ALA A 147 -4.45 -14.87 8.68
C ALA A 147 -3.77 -13.75 9.48
N LYS A 148 -3.52 -13.95 10.76
CA LYS A 148 -2.84 -12.95 11.60
C LYS A 148 -1.36 -12.85 11.27
N MET A 149 -0.86 -11.62 11.24
CA MET A 149 0.53 -11.31 10.95
C MET A 149 1.33 -11.02 12.22
N LYS A 150 2.60 -11.45 12.21
CA LYS A 150 3.66 -11.03 13.14
C LYS A 150 4.84 -10.51 12.36
N VAL A 151 5.55 -9.57 12.94
CA VAL A 151 6.85 -9.10 12.44
C VAL A 151 7.90 -9.30 13.52
N LEU A 152 9.02 -9.92 13.11
CA LEU A 152 10.16 -10.15 13.97
C LEU A 152 11.39 -9.39 13.44
N SER A 153 12.15 -8.84 14.37
CA SER A 153 13.51 -8.35 14.12
C SER A 153 14.49 -9.33 14.78
N GLY A 154 15.24 -10.08 13.97
CA GLY A 154 15.91 -11.28 14.47
C GLY A 154 14.90 -12.25 15.05
N ASP A 155 15.09 -12.65 16.30
CA ASP A 155 14.18 -13.57 17.02
C ASP A 155 13.14 -12.84 17.87
N LYS A 156 13.18 -11.50 17.92
CA LYS A 156 12.28 -10.69 18.73
C LYS A 156 11.02 -10.33 17.94
N VAL A 157 9.85 -10.70 18.47
CA VAL A 157 8.57 -10.18 17.96
C VAL A 157 8.49 -8.69 18.31
N VAL A 158 8.40 -7.85 17.28
CA VAL A 158 8.29 -6.38 17.42
C VAL A 158 6.87 -5.89 17.18
N MET A 159 6.10 -6.59 16.32
CA MET A 159 4.72 -6.27 15.98
C MET A 159 3.92 -7.57 15.90
N GLU A 160 2.70 -7.58 16.42
CA GLU A 160 1.80 -8.73 16.33
C GLU A 160 0.35 -8.26 16.19
N GLU A 161 -0.37 -8.78 15.22
CA GLU A 161 -1.80 -8.53 15.08
C GLU A 161 -2.58 -9.23 16.21
N LYS A 162 -3.45 -8.48 16.87
CA LYS A 162 -4.44 -9.00 17.84
C LYS A 162 -5.60 -9.65 17.10
N GLU A 163 -6.08 -8.96 16.06
CA GLU A 163 -7.10 -9.42 15.14
C GLU A 163 -6.56 -9.41 13.71
N ALA A 164 -7.02 -10.31 12.87
CA ALA A 164 -6.67 -10.27 11.46
C ALA A 164 -7.17 -8.98 10.80
N LEU A 165 -6.50 -8.54 9.74
CA LEU A 165 -6.84 -7.33 9.00
C LEU A 165 -8.32 -7.34 8.57
N SER A 166 -9.00 -6.21 8.76
CA SER A 166 -10.37 -6.00 8.33
C SER A 166 -10.43 -4.99 7.21
N ILE A 167 -11.20 -5.28 6.18
CA ILE A 167 -11.39 -4.44 5.00
C ILE A 167 -12.87 -4.13 4.85
N SER A 168 -13.20 -2.86 4.61
CA SER A 168 -14.55 -2.42 4.26
C SER A 168 -14.48 -1.40 3.12
N ASN A 169 -15.63 -1.03 2.57
CA ASN A 169 -15.71 -0.01 1.53
C ASN A 169 -15.21 1.37 1.97
N SER A 170 -15.13 1.62 3.27
CA SER A 170 -14.76 2.91 3.84
C SER A 170 -13.41 2.91 4.57
N ALA A 171 -12.90 1.74 4.99
CA ALA A 171 -11.70 1.67 5.80
C ALA A 171 -11.01 0.31 5.74
N THR A 172 -9.70 0.32 5.91
CA THR A 172 -8.90 -0.85 6.28
C THR A 172 -8.42 -0.66 7.70
N VAL A 173 -8.63 -1.65 8.55
CA VAL A 173 -8.29 -1.59 9.97
C VAL A 173 -7.30 -2.70 10.32
N GLN A 174 -6.15 -2.31 10.84
CA GLN A 174 -5.18 -3.22 11.43
C GLN A 174 -5.20 -3.05 12.95
N THR A 175 -5.44 -4.14 13.68
CA THR A 175 -5.50 -4.16 15.13
C THR A 175 -4.30 -4.91 15.68
N LEU A 176 -3.44 -4.22 16.40
CA LEU A 176 -2.19 -4.74 16.94
C LEU A 176 -2.29 -4.96 18.44
N LYS A 177 -1.49 -5.90 18.94
CA LYS A 177 -1.25 -6.06 20.38
C LYS A 177 -0.33 -4.93 20.83
N LYS A 178 -0.70 -4.27 21.91
CA LYS A 178 0.18 -3.35 22.63
C LYS A 178 0.98 -4.14 23.65
N ASN A 179 2.29 -3.98 23.62
CA ASN A 179 3.17 -4.59 24.62
C ASN A 179 3.10 -3.81 25.94
N ASN A 180 3.35 -4.50 27.05
CA ASN A 180 3.41 -3.84 28.34
C ASN A 180 4.54 -2.79 28.37
N GLY A 181 4.22 -1.58 28.79
CA GLY A 181 5.15 -0.44 28.82
C GLY A 181 5.50 0.14 27.43
N GLU A 182 4.83 -0.28 26.36
CA GLU A 182 5.04 0.26 25.03
C GLU A 182 4.54 1.71 24.94
N ASN A 183 5.40 2.59 24.43
CA ASN A 183 5.08 3.98 24.15
C ASN A 183 5.10 4.25 22.64
N PHE A 184 4.22 5.17 22.23
CA PHE A 184 4.00 5.54 20.84
C PHE A 184 4.32 7.01 20.62
N TYR A 185 4.97 7.29 19.49
CA TYR A 185 5.43 8.61 19.09
C TYR A 185 5.14 8.84 17.60
N GLY A 186 5.13 10.10 17.16
CA GLY A 186 4.94 10.45 15.75
C GLY A 186 3.58 11.06 15.47
N GLY A 187 3.00 10.75 14.30
CA GLY A 187 1.76 11.38 13.86
C GLY A 187 1.92 12.82 13.36
N GLY A 188 3.16 13.27 13.13
CA GLY A 188 3.48 14.65 12.78
C GLY A 188 3.55 15.55 13.99
N THR A 189 3.38 16.86 13.78
CA THR A 189 3.34 17.84 14.86
C THR A 189 1.99 17.78 15.56
N GLN A 190 1.99 17.34 16.80
CA GLN A 190 0.81 17.26 17.66
C GLN A 190 0.91 18.32 18.76
N ASN A 191 -0.15 19.08 18.98
CA ASN A 191 -0.16 20.13 19.99
C ASN A 191 -0.25 19.54 21.40
N GLY A 192 0.63 19.98 22.29
CA GLY A 192 0.60 19.68 23.71
C GLY A 192 1.07 18.29 24.13
N ARG A 193 1.41 17.39 23.19
CA ARG A 193 1.77 16.00 23.51
C ARG A 193 2.93 15.49 22.67
N PHE A 194 3.84 14.77 23.30
CA PHE A 194 4.95 14.09 22.67
C PHE A 194 4.76 12.56 22.67
N VAL A 195 4.27 12.00 23.78
CA VAL A 195 3.93 10.58 23.92
C VAL A 195 2.44 10.42 23.69
N HIS A 196 2.06 9.50 22.81
CA HIS A 196 0.67 9.31 22.37
C HIS A 196 0.00 8.04 22.94
N THR A 197 0.68 7.34 23.85
CA THR A 197 0.15 6.13 24.50
C THR A 197 -1.16 6.48 25.22
N GLY A 198 -2.20 5.66 24.99
CA GLY A 198 -3.55 5.87 25.53
C GLY A 198 -4.36 6.96 24.81
N GLU A 199 -3.89 7.45 23.66
CA GLU A 199 -4.55 8.49 22.89
C GLU A 199 -4.96 8.02 21.50
N THR A 200 -5.91 8.72 20.91
CA THR A 200 -6.24 8.60 19.48
C THR A 200 -5.73 9.82 18.75
N ILE A 201 -5.04 9.61 17.63
CA ILE A 201 -4.53 10.67 16.76
C ILE A 201 -5.25 10.58 15.40
N ASN A 202 -5.89 11.67 15.00
CA ASN A 202 -6.47 11.80 13.68
C ASN A 202 -5.40 12.25 12.69
N ILE A 203 -5.31 11.57 11.59
CA ILE A 203 -4.45 11.93 10.46
C ILE A 203 -5.38 12.37 9.33
N ALA A 204 -5.62 13.66 9.25
CA ALA A 204 -6.46 14.29 8.24
C ALA A 204 -5.74 15.56 7.74
N ASN A 205 -6.05 15.98 6.53
CA ASN A 205 -5.47 17.18 5.94
C ASN A 205 -6.16 18.45 6.51
N GLU A 206 -6.02 18.62 7.79
CA GLU A 206 -6.54 19.77 8.55
C GLU A 206 -5.47 20.27 9.52
N SER A 207 -5.62 21.51 9.95
CA SER A 207 -4.74 22.13 10.92
C SER A 207 -5.55 22.68 12.09
N ASN A 208 -5.18 22.28 13.30
CA ASN A 208 -5.79 22.75 14.55
C ASN A 208 -4.70 23.06 15.57
N TRP A 209 -4.58 24.34 15.93
CA TRP A 209 -3.54 24.88 16.81
C TRP A 209 -3.92 24.91 18.30
N THR A 210 -5.00 24.25 18.69
CA THR A 210 -5.39 24.12 20.11
C THR A 210 -4.63 22.96 20.77
N ASP A 211 -4.54 22.97 22.10
CA ASP A 211 -3.99 21.85 22.86
C ASP A 211 -4.73 20.56 22.55
N GLY A 212 -3.97 19.51 22.28
CA GLY A 212 -4.52 18.23 21.83
C GLY A 212 -5.00 18.20 20.37
N GLY A 213 -4.91 19.33 19.66
CA GLY A 213 -5.21 19.41 18.24
C GLY A 213 -4.03 18.99 17.37
N VAL A 214 -4.26 18.95 16.06
CA VAL A 214 -3.29 18.52 15.06
C VAL A 214 -2.80 19.72 14.28
N ALA A 215 -1.53 20.10 14.45
CA ALA A 215 -0.94 21.23 13.75
C ALA A 215 -0.48 20.87 12.34
N SER A 216 0.15 19.70 12.18
CA SER A 216 0.63 19.19 10.90
C SER A 216 0.67 17.67 10.97
N PRO A 217 -0.41 16.98 10.58
CA PRO A 217 -0.49 15.53 10.69
C PRO A 217 0.45 14.84 9.70
N ASN A 218 1.02 13.72 10.13
CA ASN A 218 1.87 12.85 9.32
C ASN A 218 1.48 11.39 9.57
N PRO A 219 1.27 10.57 8.56
CA PRO A 219 0.83 9.18 8.72
C PRO A 219 1.94 8.22 9.17
N PHE A 220 2.95 8.69 9.86
CA PHE A 220 4.05 7.90 10.42
C PHE A 220 4.05 7.92 11.93
N TYR A 221 4.14 6.74 12.55
CA TYR A 221 4.43 6.58 13.98
C TYR A 221 5.53 5.56 14.22
N TYR A 222 6.11 5.59 15.39
CA TYR A 222 7.07 4.58 15.86
C TYR A 222 6.86 4.29 17.33
N THR A 223 7.39 3.15 17.78
CA THR A 223 7.17 2.65 19.13
C THR A 223 8.45 2.22 19.82
N THR A 224 8.41 2.15 21.15
CA THR A 224 9.50 1.58 21.95
C THR A 224 9.67 0.08 21.76
N SER A 225 8.73 -0.62 21.12
CA SER A 225 8.87 -2.03 20.74
C SER A 225 9.86 -2.23 19.58
N GLY A 226 10.30 -1.16 18.91
CA GLY A 226 11.36 -1.20 17.92
C GLY A 226 10.87 -1.31 16.48
N TYR A 227 9.69 -0.77 16.18
CA TYR A 227 9.20 -0.63 14.82
C TYR A 227 8.56 0.74 14.57
N GLY A 228 8.40 1.08 13.31
CA GLY A 228 7.62 2.24 12.86
C GLY A 228 6.74 1.86 11.68
N VAL A 229 5.64 2.59 11.51
CA VAL A 229 4.68 2.39 10.43
C VAL A 229 4.41 3.68 9.71
N LEU A 230 4.58 3.66 8.40
CA LEU A 230 4.11 4.71 7.49
C LEU A 230 2.90 4.20 6.73
N ARG A 231 1.73 4.81 6.94
CA ARG A 231 0.58 4.60 6.06
C ARG A 231 0.83 5.39 4.76
N ASN A 232 1.14 4.68 3.69
CA ASN A 232 1.42 5.30 2.40
C ASN A 232 0.13 5.66 1.65
N THR A 233 -0.62 6.60 2.18
CA THR A 233 -1.87 7.09 1.60
C THR A 233 -2.12 8.55 1.99
N PHE A 234 -2.84 9.28 1.15
CA PHE A 234 -3.36 10.61 1.46
C PHE A 234 -4.79 10.57 2.04
N ALA A 235 -5.40 9.38 2.10
CA ALA A 235 -6.70 9.23 2.72
C ALA A 235 -6.62 9.50 4.21
N ASP A 236 -7.64 10.13 4.74
CA ASP A 236 -7.81 10.35 6.16
C ASP A 236 -7.79 9.03 6.93
N GLY A 237 -7.36 9.09 8.16
CA GLY A 237 -7.31 7.94 9.04
C GLY A 237 -7.02 8.33 10.48
N LYS A 238 -6.83 7.33 11.31
CA LYS A 238 -6.49 7.54 12.71
C LYS A 238 -5.60 6.43 13.24
N TYR A 239 -4.83 6.75 14.24
CA TYR A 239 -4.14 5.82 15.12
C TYR A 239 -4.80 5.84 16.50
N ASP A 240 -5.19 4.69 17.00
CA ASP A 240 -5.63 4.49 18.37
C ASP A 240 -4.54 3.72 19.12
N PHE A 241 -3.88 4.39 20.05
CA PHE A 241 -2.77 3.83 20.82
C PHE A 241 -3.20 3.31 22.19
N GLY A 242 -4.40 2.72 22.25
CA GLY A 242 -4.94 2.06 23.42
C GLY A 242 -6.03 2.84 24.16
N LYS A 243 -6.51 3.96 23.62
CA LYS A 243 -7.58 4.75 24.23
C LYS A 243 -8.90 3.99 24.35
N SER A 244 -9.25 3.23 23.32
CA SER A 244 -10.50 2.48 23.28
C SER A 244 -10.54 1.28 24.22
N GLU A 245 -9.40 0.78 24.69
CA GLU A 245 -9.29 -0.38 25.57
C GLU A 245 -9.20 -0.02 27.06
N GLY A 246 -9.10 1.28 27.39
CA GLY A 246 -8.89 1.75 28.74
C GLY A 246 -7.47 1.44 29.25
N ASP A 247 -7.20 1.84 30.49
CA ASP A 247 -5.94 1.58 31.17
C ASP A 247 -5.92 0.12 31.71
N THR A 248 -5.62 -0.84 30.85
CA THR A 248 -5.34 -2.22 31.30
C THR A 248 -4.00 -2.68 30.80
#